data_b5af802780f06393147ca12fa332e5d4
#
_entry.id   b5af802780f06393147ca12fa332e5d4
#
_cell.length_a   1.000
_cell.length_b   1.000
_cell.length_c   1.000
_cell.angle_alpha   90.00
_cell.angle_beta   90.00
_cell.angle_gamma   90.00
#
_symmetry.space_group_name_H-M   'P 1'
#
loop_
_entity.id
_entity.type
_entity.pdbx_description
1 polymer ?
#
loop_
_entity_poly.entity_id
_entity_poly.type
_entity_poly.pdbx_seq_one_letter_code
_entity_poly.pdbx_strand_id
1 'polypeptide(L)'
;MGNFRHESGIQWGYNMKIWVDDVRDIPSDNYVYARSVNRTKQLIEYYEDVLQSARETNDTEVINVYTIELVDIDHDAGEYANDGGDYIKLLDWLEETGRNYPIHIHSMNSVGVQNMRRIIKWNGWTEVI
;
A
#
# COMPACT_ATOMS: atom_id res chain seq x y z
N MET A 1 -7.66 13.54 15.98
CA MET A 1 -7.75 13.26 15.50
C MET A 1 -8.01 13.31 14.86
N GLY A 2 -8.01 13.37 14.76
CA GLY A 2 -8.28 13.34 14.13
C GLY A 2 -8.58 13.36 13.42
N ASN A 3 -8.59 13.68 12.97
CA ASN A 3 -8.88 13.61 12.11
C ASN A 3 -8.95 13.53 11.22
N PHE A 4 -8.71 13.54 11.25
CA PHE A 4 -8.42 13.49 10.17
C PHE A 4 -9.33 13.55 9.22
N ARG A 5 -9.76 13.42 8.64
CA ARG A 5 -10.53 13.52 7.70
C ARG A 5 -11.79 13.35 8.04
N HIS A 6 -12.13 13.48 8.56
CA HIS A 6 -13.17 13.46 8.78
C HIS A 6 -14.15 14.14 8.63
N GLU A 7 -14.04 14.92 8.50
CA GLU A 7 -15.03 15.60 8.53
C GLU A 7 -15.83 15.48 7.47
N SER A 8 -15.54 15.44 6.57
CA SER A 8 -16.25 15.42 5.45
C SER A 8 -16.78 14.16 5.24
N GLY A 9 -17.01 13.64 5.94
CA GLY A 9 -17.51 12.68 5.62
C GLY A 9 -17.18 11.52 5.32
N ILE A 10 -16.72 11.21 5.85
CA ILE A 10 -16.30 10.40 5.46
C ILE A 10 -16.11 9.28 5.56
N GLN A 11 -15.44 8.87 5.62
CA GLN A 11 -15.02 7.69 5.43
C GLN A 11 -14.69 7.03 6.65
N TRP A 12 -15.20 7.34 7.77
CA TRP A 12 -14.98 6.70 9.03
C TRP A 12 -15.28 5.22 8.93
N GLY A 13 -14.32 4.41 9.33
CA GLY A 13 -14.48 2.97 9.27
C GLY A 13 -14.02 2.34 7.99
N TYR A 14 -13.54 3.15 7.06
CA TYR A 14 -13.04 2.58 5.82
C TYR A 14 -11.56 2.31 5.94
N ASN A 15 -11.14 1.21 5.34
CA ASN A 15 -9.75 0.81 5.30
C ASN A 15 -8.97 1.70 4.35
N MET A 16 -7.66 1.73 4.51
CA MET A 16 -6.78 2.55 3.68
C MET A 16 -6.23 1.77 2.51
N LYS A 17 -6.12 2.46 1.38
CA LYS A 17 -5.44 1.96 0.18
C LYS A 17 -4.18 2.78 -0.03
N ILE A 18 -3.09 2.12 -0.38
CA ILE A 18 -1.81 2.78 -0.63
C ILE A 18 -1.59 2.87 -2.13
N TRP A 19 -1.37 4.09 -2.62
CA TRP A 19 -1.14 4.37 -4.03
C TRP A 19 0.35 4.54 -4.26
N VAL A 20 0.98 3.54 -4.87
CA VAL A 20 2.42 3.52 -5.10
C VAL A 20 2.67 3.90 -6.55
N ASP A 21 2.99 5.16 -6.76
CA ASP A 21 3.14 5.73 -8.11
C ASP A 21 3.99 6.98 -8.02
N ASP A 22 4.79 7.23 -9.05
CA ASP A 22 5.71 8.36 -9.05
C ASP A 22 5.05 9.68 -9.50
N VAL A 23 4.03 9.63 -10.34
CA VAL A 23 3.46 10.85 -10.94
C VAL A 23 1.94 10.93 -10.92
N ARG A 24 1.23 9.82 -10.94
CA ARG A 24 -0.23 9.87 -11.06
C ARG A 24 -0.88 10.25 -9.75
N ASP A 25 -2.01 10.94 -9.86
CA ASP A 25 -2.80 11.31 -8.70
C ASP A 25 -3.60 10.12 -8.18
N ILE A 26 -3.92 10.16 -6.90
CA ILE A 26 -4.76 9.14 -6.28
C ILE A 26 -6.16 9.18 -6.91
N PRO A 27 -6.79 8.00 -7.06
CA PRO A 27 -8.11 7.93 -7.71
C PRO A 27 -9.27 8.35 -6.81
N SER A 28 -9.10 8.33 -5.50
CA SER A 28 -10.16 8.72 -4.58
C SER A 28 -9.60 9.04 -3.19
N ASP A 29 -10.48 9.49 -2.28
CA ASP A 29 -10.03 10.03 -0.99
C ASP A 29 -9.50 9.00 -0.01
N ASN A 30 -9.81 7.72 -0.16
CA ASN A 30 -9.33 6.72 0.78
C ASN A 30 -7.98 6.10 0.36
N TYR A 31 -7.27 6.77 -0.52
CA TYR A 31 -5.90 6.40 -0.86
C TYR A 31 -4.91 7.32 -0.18
N VAL A 32 -3.73 6.81 0.12
CA VAL A 32 -2.62 7.64 0.53
C VAL A 32 -1.45 7.41 -0.41
N TYR A 33 -0.72 8.48 -0.70
CA TYR A 33 0.42 8.43 -1.59
C TYR A 33 1.62 7.76 -0.96
N ALA A 34 2.36 7.01 -1.77
CA ALA A 34 3.70 6.58 -1.45
C ALA A 34 4.51 6.61 -2.76
N ARG A 35 5.44 7.55 -2.88
CA ARG A 35 6.14 7.79 -4.14
C ARG A 35 7.33 6.89 -4.38
N SER A 36 7.94 6.35 -3.34
CA SER A 36 9.12 5.49 -3.47
C SER A 36 8.92 4.19 -2.71
N VAL A 37 9.76 3.21 -3.01
CA VAL A 37 9.76 1.93 -2.29
C VAL A 37 10.03 2.14 -0.82
N ASN A 38 11.06 2.94 -0.50
CA ASN A 38 11.41 3.16 0.91
C ASN A 38 10.31 3.89 1.67
N ARG A 39 9.65 4.88 1.06
CA ARG A 39 8.54 5.56 1.69
C ARG A 39 7.36 4.61 1.91
N THR A 40 7.11 3.71 0.98
CA THR A 40 6.03 2.73 1.11
C THR A 40 6.30 1.77 2.26
N LYS A 41 7.55 1.32 2.39
CA LYS A 41 7.94 0.47 3.53
C LYS A 41 7.68 1.17 4.86
N GLN A 42 8.10 2.43 4.97
CA GLN A 42 7.91 3.23 6.18
C GLN A 42 6.43 3.40 6.51
N LEU A 43 5.61 3.66 5.49
CA LEU A 43 4.19 3.86 5.66
C LEU A 43 3.51 2.57 6.16
N ILE A 44 3.85 1.44 5.55
CA ILE A 44 3.30 0.14 5.95
C ILE A 44 3.69 -0.16 7.39
N GLU A 45 4.95 0.02 7.75
CA GLU A 45 5.42 -0.24 9.11
C GLU A 45 4.72 0.66 10.12
N TYR A 46 4.52 1.92 9.78
CA TYR A 46 3.81 2.85 10.64
C TYR A 46 2.37 2.39 10.88
N TYR A 47 1.67 2.01 9.82
CA TYR A 47 0.29 1.54 9.93
C TYR A 47 0.21 0.26 10.76
N GLU A 48 1.17 -0.65 10.58
CA GLU A 48 1.21 -1.89 11.36
C GLU A 48 1.43 -1.62 12.84
N ASP A 49 2.29 -0.66 13.16
CA ASP A 49 2.54 -0.29 14.56
C ASP A 49 1.31 0.32 15.20
N VAL A 50 0.62 1.21 14.49
CA VAL A 50 -0.63 1.80 14.98
C VAL A 50 -1.68 0.71 15.21
N LEU A 51 -1.80 -0.23 14.27
CA LEU A 51 -2.75 -1.33 14.38
C LEU A 51 -2.46 -2.21 15.59
N GLN A 52 -1.21 -2.51 15.84
CA GLN A 52 -0.84 -3.33 16.99
C GLN A 52 -1.29 -2.68 18.29
N SER A 53 -1.00 -1.39 18.47
CA SER A 53 -1.44 -0.65 19.66
C SER A 53 -2.96 -0.60 19.77
N ALA A 54 -3.64 -0.37 18.65
CA ALA A 54 -5.10 -0.28 18.64
C ALA A 54 -5.76 -1.61 18.99
N ARG A 55 -5.18 -2.72 18.56
CA ARG A 55 -5.70 -4.04 18.90
C ARG A 55 -5.55 -4.34 20.37
N GLU A 56 -4.46 -3.89 20.98
CA GLU A 56 -4.23 -4.09 22.42
C GLU A 56 -5.27 -3.36 23.26
N THR A 57 -5.80 -2.25 22.76
CA THR A 57 -6.78 -1.45 23.47
C THR A 57 -8.21 -1.59 22.93
N ASN A 58 -8.41 -2.44 21.92
CA ASN A 58 -9.70 -2.62 21.24
C ASN A 58 -10.26 -1.32 20.66
N ASP A 59 -9.39 -0.48 20.09
CA ASP A 59 -9.82 0.77 19.48
C ASP A 59 -10.30 0.48 18.05
N THR A 60 -11.59 0.19 17.91
CA THR A 60 -12.14 -0.27 16.64
C THR A 60 -12.12 0.82 15.57
N GLU A 61 -12.23 2.08 15.92
CA GLU A 61 -12.16 3.17 14.94
C GLU A 61 -10.77 3.25 14.32
N VAL A 62 -9.73 3.18 15.15
CA VAL A 62 -8.36 3.22 14.66
C VAL A 62 -8.05 1.98 13.82
N ILE A 63 -8.50 0.81 14.26
CA ILE A 63 -8.31 -0.43 13.50
C ILE A 63 -8.91 -0.29 12.11
N ASN A 64 -10.13 0.22 12.01
CA ASN A 64 -10.79 0.37 10.71
C ASN A 64 -10.06 1.33 9.79
N VAL A 65 -9.57 2.44 10.32
CA VAL A 65 -8.89 3.45 9.49
C VAL A 65 -7.52 2.98 9.04
N TYR A 66 -6.76 2.30 9.90
CA TYR A 66 -5.36 1.97 9.63
C TYR A 66 -5.15 0.58 9.07
N THR A 67 -6.22 -0.21 8.87
CA THR A 67 -6.09 -1.50 8.19
C THR A 67 -5.79 -1.26 6.71
N ILE A 68 -4.71 -1.82 6.24
CA ILE A 68 -4.32 -1.68 4.83
C ILE A 68 -5.17 -2.64 4.00
N GLU A 69 -6.05 -2.09 3.21
CA GLU A 69 -6.96 -2.86 2.38
C GLU A 69 -6.32 -3.26 1.06
N LEU A 70 -5.43 -2.43 0.53
CA LEU A 70 -4.92 -2.62 -0.82
C LEU A 70 -3.60 -1.88 -0.99
N VAL A 71 -2.67 -2.50 -1.68
CA VAL A 71 -1.48 -1.84 -2.22
C VAL A 71 -1.69 -1.74 -3.72
N ASP A 72 -1.91 -0.52 -4.20
CA ASP A 72 -2.20 -0.25 -5.61
C ASP A 72 -0.93 0.32 -6.23
N ILE A 73 -0.27 -0.44 -7.10
CA ILE A 73 1.14 -0.25 -7.40
C ILE A 73 1.40 -0.15 -8.89
N ASP A 74 2.19 0.83 -9.31
CA ASP A 74 2.79 0.92 -10.63
C ASP A 74 4.04 0.05 -10.67
N HIS A 75 4.69 -0.07 -11.83
CA HIS A 75 5.95 -0.79 -11.95
C HIS A 75 7.15 0.15 -11.91
N ASP A 76 7.10 1.23 -12.69
CA ASP A 76 8.27 2.09 -12.86
C ASP A 76 8.25 3.24 -11.86
N ALA A 77 9.29 3.34 -11.06
CA ALA A 77 9.40 4.38 -10.03
C ALA A 77 9.93 5.71 -10.56
N GLY A 78 10.37 5.77 -11.81
CA GLY A 78 10.87 7.01 -12.41
C GLY A 78 11.99 7.61 -11.58
N GLU A 79 11.84 8.89 -11.24
CA GLU A 79 12.85 9.59 -10.45
C GLU A 79 12.99 9.03 -9.04
N TYR A 80 11.98 8.33 -8.54
CA TYR A 80 12.02 7.76 -7.20
C TYR A 80 12.70 6.41 -7.13
N ALA A 81 13.23 5.90 -8.25
CA ALA A 81 13.99 4.66 -8.26
C ALA A 81 15.29 4.77 -7.46
N ASN A 82 15.77 5.98 -7.21
CA ASN A 82 16.95 6.19 -6.37
C ASN A 82 16.63 6.05 -4.88
N ASP A 83 15.37 5.83 -4.50
CA ASP A 83 14.95 5.66 -3.11
C ASP A 83 14.31 4.29 -2.93
N GLY A 84 15.07 3.24 -3.21
CA GLY A 84 14.64 1.87 -2.99
C GLY A 84 14.46 1.05 -4.26
N GLY A 85 14.65 1.63 -5.44
CA GLY A 85 14.56 0.92 -6.71
C GLY A 85 13.18 1.04 -7.34
N ASP A 86 12.96 0.30 -8.41
CA ASP A 86 11.64 0.20 -9.02
C ASP A 86 10.68 -0.53 -8.09
N TYR A 87 9.39 -0.36 -8.33
CA TYR A 87 8.38 -0.81 -7.36
C TYR A 87 8.31 -2.32 -7.17
N ILE A 88 8.85 -3.10 -8.09
CA ILE A 88 8.95 -4.54 -7.88
C ILE A 88 9.77 -4.87 -6.62
N LYS A 89 10.67 -3.98 -6.22
CA LYS A 89 11.45 -4.14 -5.00
C LYS A 89 10.58 -4.12 -3.76
N LEU A 90 9.42 -3.46 -3.82
CA LEU A 90 8.46 -3.51 -2.73
C LEU A 90 7.90 -4.94 -2.58
N LEU A 91 7.61 -5.60 -3.69
CA LEU A 91 7.12 -6.99 -3.65
C LEU A 91 8.19 -7.93 -3.09
N ASP A 92 9.46 -7.70 -3.46
CA ASP A 92 10.57 -8.47 -2.89
C ASP A 92 10.60 -8.32 -1.36
N TRP A 93 10.43 -7.09 -0.88
CA TRP A 93 10.42 -6.82 0.55
C TRP A 93 9.22 -7.45 1.27
N LEU A 94 8.05 -7.41 0.66
CA LEU A 94 6.88 -8.07 1.22
C LEU A 94 7.15 -9.57 1.37
N GLU A 95 7.76 -10.17 0.35
CA GLU A 95 8.11 -11.58 0.38
C GLU A 95 9.14 -11.89 1.47
N GLU A 96 10.20 -11.11 1.52
CA GLU A 96 11.28 -11.32 2.51
C GLU A 96 10.78 -11.21 3.94
N THR A 97 9.80 -10.36 4.17
CA THR A 97 9.30 -10.08 5.51
C THR A 97 8.04 -10.86 5.86
N GLY A 98 7.57 -11.71 4.96
CA GLY A 98 6.38 -12.53 5.20
C GLY A 98 5.09 -11.75 5.24
N ARG A 99 5.08 -10.55 4.66
CA ARG A 99 3.86 -9.74 4.60
C ARG A 99 2.99 -10.16 3.43
N ASN A 100 1.70 -10.00 3.58
CA ASN A 100 0.73 -10.40 2.55
C ASN A 100 -0.43 -9.41 2.55
N TYR A 101 -0.41 -8.51 1.58
CA TYR A 101 -1.50 -7.55 1.39
C TYR A 101 -2.11 -7.76 0.01
N PRO A 102 -3.41 -7.51 -0.18
CA PRO A 102 -4.00 -7.52 -1.52
C PRO A 102 -3.32 -6.49 -2.40
N ILE A 103 -3.06 -6.84 -3.65
CA ILE A 103 -2.29 -6.01 -4.57
C ILE A 103 -3.09 -5.80 -5.86
N HIS A 104 -3.18 -4.55 -6.30
CA HIS A 104 -3.66 -4.19 -7.62
C HIS A 104 -2.51 -3.54 -8.38
N ILE A 105 -2.25 -3.98 -9.61
CA ILE A 105 -1.19 -3.43 -10.43
C ILE A 105 -1.83 -2.50 -11.47
N HIS A 106 -1.44 -1.22 -11.45
CA HIS A 106 -1.97 -0.23 -12.38
C HIS A 106 -0.85 0.29 -13.29
N SER A 107 -0.18 -0.59 -14.00
CA SER A 107 0.96 -0.21 -14.84
C SER A 107 0.68 -0.48 -16.31
N MET A 108 1.25 0.35 -17.18
CA MET A 108 1.22 0.14 -18.62
C MET A 108 2.40 -0.69 -19.12
N ASN A 109 3.35 -1.03 -18.25
CA ASN A 109 4.52 -1.81 -18.61
C ASN A 109 4.18 -3.30 -18.56
N SER A 110 3.83 -3.91 -19.70
CA SER A 110 3.35 -5.29 -19.72
C SER A 110 4.39 -6.30 -19.22
N VAL A 111 5.66 -6.08 -19.51
CA VAL A 111 6.73 -6.97 -19.02
C VAL A 111 6.87 -6.85 -17.51
N GLY A 112 6.86 -5.62 -17.00
CA GLY A 112 6.93 -5.37 -15.56
C GLY A 112 5.74 -5.96 -14.82
N VAL A 113 4.54 -5.82 -15.38
CA VAL A 113 3.32 -6.40 -14.80
C VAL A 113 3.45 -7.92 -14.70
N GLN A 114 3.95 -8.58 -15.74
CA GLN A 114 4.12 -10.03 -15.71
C GLN A 114 5.12 -10.46 -14.65
N ASN A 115 6.22 -9.72 -14.51
CA ASN A 115 7.21 -10.02 -13.49
C ASN A 115 6.65 -9.87 -12.07
N MET A 116 5.86 -8.83 -11.85
CA MET A 116 5.19 -8.63 -10.57
C MET A 116 4.19 -9.75 -10.29
N ARG A 117 3.43 -10.14 -11.30
CA ARG A 117 2.44 -11.23 -11.15
C ARG A 117 3.09 -12.55 -10.81
N ARG A 118 4.30 -12.82 -11.31
CA ARG A 118 5.01 -14.03 -10.93
C ARG A 118 5.27 -14.08 -9.44
N ILE A 119 5.67 -12.97 -8.86
CA ILE A 119 5.93 -12.90 -7.42
C ILE A 119 4.63 -13.11 -6.65
N ILE A 120 3.55 -12.45 -7.08
CA ILE A 120 2.24 -12.56 -6.45
C ILE A 120 1.77 -14.01 -6.46
N LYS A 121 1.86 -14.67 -7.61
CA LYS A 121 1.43 -16.06 -7.75
C LYS A 121 2.31 -17.01 -6.94
N TRP A 122 3.61 -16.82 -7.00
CA TRP A 122 4.54 -17.66 -6.28
C TRP A 122 4.26 -17.66 -4.78
N ASN A 123 3.88 -16.52 -4.25
CA ASN A 123 3.59 -16.37 -2.82
C ASN A 123 2.15 -16.68 -2.45
N GLY A 124 1.29 -16.94 -3.40
CA GLY A 124 -0.13 -17.19 -3.13
C GLY A 124 -0.87 -15.94 -2.65
N TRP A 125 -0.38 -14.77 -2.99
CA TRP A 125 -1.03 -13.52 -2.59
C TRP A 125 -2.26 -13.24 -3.44
N THR A 126 -3.14 -12.36 -2.95
CA THR A 126 -4.34 -11.96 -3.67
C THR A 126 -4.01 -10.82 -4.63
N GLU A 127 -4.29 -11.03 -5.91
CA GLU A 127 -4.24 -9.94 -6.89
C GLU A 127 -5.67 -9.44 -7.11
N VAL A 128 -5.88 -8.14 -6.95
CA VAL A 128 -7.17 -7.50 -7.21
C VAL A 128 -7.14 -6.99 -8.64
N ILE A 129 -8.10 -7.37 -9.45
CA ILE A 129 -8.14 -7.00 -10.87
C ILE A 129 -8.96 -5.72 -11.11
#